data_087f83c411703a819b7d79e00b16f684
#
_entry.id   087f83c411703a819b7d79e00b16f684
#
_cell.length_a   1.000
_cell.length_b   1.000
_cell.length_c   1.000
_cell.angle_alpha   90.00
_cell.angle_beta   90.00
_cell.angle_gamma   90.00
#
_symmetry.space_group_name_H-M   'P 1'
#
loop_
_entity.id
_entity.type
_entity.pdbx_description
1 polymer ?
#
loop_
_entity_poly.entity_id
_entity_poly.type
_entity_poly.pdbx_seq_one_letter_code
_entity_poly.pdbx_strand_id
1 'polypeptide(L)'
;MQKSEIWMIKPVKPPAVRRQCPGCGKDLYESTGRFRVNANGNRLDVWLIYRCMQCGKSWNMEILERVESGKLSEEKLLKYQENDEEEALRAACSNFLMNQNRVEALWETLEYEVEKSGREELMQEPHRISDQAAVIVIRIRNEYGLPIRFGRLLAGELGISGGKVKTLVETGKIRLPEGMTLKSKISVTAQTGLCIYLEDLGGTG
;
A
#
# COMPACT_ATOMS: atom_id res chain seq x y z
N MET A 1 5.64 -1.03 30.88
CA MET A 1 6.03 -1.93 29.75
C MET A 1 5.57 -1.28 28.46
N GLN A 2 6.50 -1.01 27.56
CA GLN A 2 6.18 -0.47 26.25
C GLN A 2 5.83 -1.63 25.31
N LYS A 3 4.63 -1.63 24.76
CA LYS A 3 4.19 -2.63 23.76
C LYS A 3 4.45 -2.08 22.37
N SER A 4 4.89 -2.92 21.43
CA SER A 4 5.00 -2.55 20.03
C SER A 4 4.16 -3.46 19.15
N GLU A 5 3.58 -2.89 18.12
CA GLU A 5 2.83 -3.60 17.08
C GLU A 5 3.38 -3.22 15.71
N ILE A 6 3.38 -4.17 14.78
CA ILE A 6 3.68 -3.92 13.38
C ILE A 6 2.35 -3.95 12.61
N TRP A 7 2.06 -2.87 11.92
CA TRP A 7 0.92 -2.76 11.00
C TRP A 7 1.44 -2.82 9.57
N MET A 8 1.17 -3.92 8.90
CA MET A 8 1.56 -4.14 7.51
C MET A 8 0.38 -3.85 6.60
N ILE A 9 0.51 -2.83 5.76
CA ILE A 9 -0.55 -2.44 4.82
C ILE A 9 -0.41 -3.28 3.54
N LYS A 10 -1.45 -4.05 3.21
CA LYS A 10 -1.50 -4.91 2.02
C LYS A 10 -2.68 -4.52 1.12
N PRO A 11 -2.48 -4.37 -0.20
CA PRO A 11 -3.59 -4.19 -1.12
C PRO A 11 -4.37 -5.52 -1.23
N VAL A 12 -5.69 -5.45 -1.14
CA VAL A 12 -6.62 -6.56 -1.42
C VAL A 12 -7.11 -6.45 -2.86
N LYS A 13 -7.43 -5.22 -3.28
CA LYS A 13 -7.79 -4.91 -4.66
C LYS A 13 -7.01 -3.68 -5.12
N PRO A 14 -6.21 -3.79 -6.20
CA PRO A 14 -5.46 -2.65 -6.71
C PRO A 14 -6.41 -1.57 -7.26
N PRO A 15 -5.94 -0.32 -7.41
CA PRO A 15 -6.75 0.74 -7.95
C PRO A 15 -7.14 0.46 -9.41
N ALA A 16 -8.35 0.85 -9.78
CA ALA A 16 -8.71 0.97 -11.19
C ALA A 16 -7.87 2.06 -11.85
N VAL A 17 -7.72 2.01 -13.16
CA VAL A 17 -6.99 3.03 -13.92
C VAL A 17 -7.90 3.70 -14.95
N ARG A 18 -7.64 4.99 -15.18
CA ARG A 18 -8.33 5.75 -16.21
C ARG A 18 -7.57 5.65 -17.52
N ARG A 19 -8.23 5.07 -18.53
CA ARG A 19 -7.74 4.93 -19.89
C ARG A 19 -8.90 4.79 -20.86
N GLN A 20 -8.96 5.60 -21.92
CA GLN A 20 -10.03 5.48 -22.90
C GLN A 20 -10.02 4.12 -23.60
N CYS A 21 -11.15 3.41 -23.56
CA CYS A 21 -11.31 2.12 -24.21
C CYS A 21 -11.63 2.29 -25.69
N PRO A 22 -10.80 1.75 -26.62
CA PRO A 22 -11.04 1.84 -28.05
C PRO A 22 -12.23 0.98 -28.51
N GLY A 23 -12.83 0.17 -27.63
CA GLY A 23 -13.99 -0.66 -27.94
C GLY A 23 -15.33 0.00 -27.66
N CYS A 24 -15.47 0.62 -26.47
CA CYS A 24 -16.74 1.17 -26.01
C CYS A 24 -16.68 2.66 -25.62
N GLY A 25 -15.52 3.31 -25.71
CA GLY A 25 -15.32 4.71 -25.38
C GLY A 25 -15.31 5.04 -23.87
N LYS A 26 -15.61 4.06 -22.99
CA LYS A 26 -15.50 4.24 -21.53
C LYS A 26 -14.04 4.22 -21.12
N ASP A 27 -13.74 4.67 -19.90
CA ASP A 27 -12.37 4.98 -19.49
C ASP A 27 -11.89 4.25 -18.22
N LEU A 28 -12.63 3.25 -17.73
CA LEU A 28 -12.25 2.50 -16.54
C LEU A 28 -11.74 1.11 -16.88
N TYR A 29 -10.55 0.81 -16.38
CA TYR A 29 -9.91 -0.51 -16.47
C TYR A 29 -9.53 -1.03 -15.09
N GLU A 30 -9.63 -2.34 -14.91
CA GLU A 30 -9.16 -3.04 -13.72
C GLU A 30 -8.09 -4.09 -14.08
N SER A 31 -7.16 -4.31 -13.15
CA SER A 31 -6.16 -5.37 -13.28
C SER A 31 -6.81 -6.74 -13.21
N THR A 32 -6.35 -7.66 -14.05
CA THR A 32 -6.76 -9.07 -14.00
C THR A 32 -5.88 -9.92 -13.07
N GLY A 33 -4.79 -9.35 -12.53
CA GLY A 33 -3.77 -10.09 -11.81
C GLY A 33 -2.93 -11.04 -12.70
N ARG A 34 -3.07 -10.95 -14.03
CA ARG A 34 -2.38 -11.87 -14.96
C ARG A 34 -1.36 -11.13 -15.80
N PHE A 35 -0.22 -11.76 -15.97
CA PHE A 35 0.83 -11.30 -16.85
C PHE A 35 0.74 -11.95 -18.22
N ARG A 36 1.26 -11.25 -19.21
CA ARG A 36 1.62 -11.79 -20.52
C ARG A 36 3.11 -11.64 -20.67
N VAL A 37 3.79 -12.76 -20.90
CA VAL A 37 5.24 -12.81 -21.18
C VAL A 37 5.43 -13.20 -22.65
N ASN A 38 6.25 -12.45 -23.37
CA ASN A 38 6.64 -12.77 -24.74
C ASN A 38 8.16 -12.79 -24.84
N ALA A 39 8.70 -13.87 -25.36
CA ALA A 39 10.12 -14.03 -25.62
C ALA A 39 10.37 -13.92 -27.12
N ASN A 40 11.26 -13.01 -27.52
CA ASN A 40 11.70 -12.84 -28.89
C ASN A 40 13.23 -12.90 -28.96
N GLY A 41 13.78 -14.10 -29.27
CA GLY A 41 15.18 -14.40 -29.13
C GLY A 41 15.65 -14.27 -27.68
N ASN A 42 16.64 -13.42 -27.44
CA ASN A 42 17.16 -13.15 -26.08
C ASN A 42 16.47 -11.96 -25.38
N ARG A 43 15.36 -11.46 -25.92
CA ARG A 43 14.62 -10.31 -25.36
C ARG A 43 13.25 -10.73 -24.84
N LEU A 44 12.85 -10.12 -23.73
CA LEU A 44 11.59 -10.36 -23.03
C LEU A 44 10.78 -9.08 -23.02
N ASP A 45 9.49 -9.24 -23.30
CA ASP A 45 8.46 -8.25 -23.05
C ASP A 45 7.50 -8.82 -22.02
N VAL A 46 7.13 -8.01 -21.04
CA VAL A 46 6.19 -8.39 -19.96
C VAL A 46 5.15 -7.31 -19.81
N TRP A 47 3.89 -7.71 -19.77
CA TRP A 47 2.74 -6.84 -19.53
C TRP A 47 1.88 -7.39 -18.41
N LEU A 48 1.27 -6.51 -17.62
CA LEU A 48 0.13 -6.85 -16.77
C LEU A 48 -1.15 -6.58 -17.54
N ILE A 49 -2.06 -7.57 -17.57
CA ILE A 49 -3.30 -7.48 -18.34
C ILE A 49 -4.35 -6.73 -17.53
N TYR A 50 -4.92 -5.71 -18.14
CA TYR A 50 -6.09 -4.99 -17.67
C TYR A 50 -7.31 -5.25 -18.54
N ARG A 51 -8.50 -5.16 -17.97
CA ARG A 51 -9.79 -5.26 -18.70
C ARG A 51 -10.63 -4.01 -18.51
N CYS A 52 -11.24 -3.55 -19.59
CA CYS A 52 -12.26 -2.52 -19.52
C CYS A 52 -13.44 -3.02 -18.68
N MET A 53 -13.79 -2.29 -17.65
CA MET A 53 -14.89 -2.65 -16.73
C MET A 53 -16.26 -2.68 -17.42
N GLN A 54 -16.41 -2.03 -18.58
CA GLN A 54 -17.67 -1.99 -19.31
C GLN A 54 -17.81 -3.10 -20.36
N CYS A 55 -16.80 -3.31 -21.22
CA CYS A 55 -16.90 -4.24 -22.36
C CYS A 55 -15.92 -5.43 -22.30
N GLY A 56 -15.09 -5.52 -21.28
CA GLY A 56 -14.11 -6.59 -21.09
C GLY A 56 -12.90 -6.53 -22.04
N LYS A 57 -12.81 -5.53 -22.94
CA LYS A 57 -11.67 -5.41 -23.85
C LYS A 57 -10.37 -5.26 -23.07
N SER A 58 -9.38 -6.09 -23.41
CA SER A 58 -8.08 -6.10 -22.75
C SER A 58 -7.19 -4.93 -23.18
N TRP A 59 -6.39 -4.47 -22.25
CA TRP A 59 -5.25 -3.61 -22.44
C TRP A 59 -4.04 -4.18 -21.69
N ASN A 60 -2.87 -4.16 -22.30
CA ASN A 60 -1.62 -4.66 -21.73
C ASN A 60 -0.83 -3.47 -21.17
N MET A 61 -0.73 -3.36 -19.85
CA MET A 61 0.12 -2.38 -19.18
C MET A 61 1.56 -2.88 -19.24
N GLU A 62 2.46 -2.11 -19.83
CA GLU A 62 3.85 -2.46 -20.00
C GLU A 62 4.60 -2.46 -18.68
N ILE A 63 5.27 -3.59 -18.38
CA ILE A 63 6.16 -3.76 -17.23
C ILE A 63 7.60 -3.72 -17.66
N LEU A 64 7.93 -4.54 -18.66
CA LEU A 64 9.25 -4.63 -19.28
C LEU A 64 9.10 -4.61 -20.81
N GLU A 65 9.90 -3.79 -21.49
CA GLU A 65 9.98 -3.71 -22.93
C GLU A 65 11.39 -4.09 -23.39
N ARG A 66 11.49 -5.13 -24.22
CA ARG A 66 12.71 -5.60 -24.88
C ARG A 66 13.92 -5.76 -23.95
N VAL A 67 13.69 -6.22 -22.72
CA VAL A 67 14.76 -6.48 -21.77
C VAL A 67 15.50 -7.75 -22.15
N GLU A 68 16.83 -7.73 -22.12
CA GLU A 68 17.64 -8.93 -22.32
C GLU A 68 17.33 -9.96 -21.24
N SER A 69 17.08 -11.23 -21.63
CA SER A 69 16.67 -12.28 -20.72
C SER A 69 17.69 -12.49 -19.57
N GLY A 70 18.98 -12.31 -19.83
CA GLY A 70 20.04 -12.41 -18.83
C GLY A 70 20.06 -11.28 -17.78
N LYS A 71 19.30 -10.20 -17.98
CA LYS A 71 19.16 -9.11 -17.00
C LYS A 71 18.02 -9.33 -16.01
N LEU A 72 17.15 -10.31 -16.25
CA LEU A 72 16.07 -10.69 -15.38
C LEU A 72 16.45 -11.98 -14.65
N SER A 73 16.28 -12.02 -13.33
CA SER A 73 16.49 -13.25 -12.57
C SER A 73 15.47 -14.32 -12.96
N GLU A 74 15.86 -15.59 -12.92
CA GLU A 74 14.95 -16.71 -13.21
C GLU A 74 13.75 -16.69 -12.26
N GLU A 75 13.97 -16.40 -10.97
CA GLU A 75 12.88 -16.24 -9.99
C GLU A 75 11.86 -15.18 -10.42
N LYS A 76 12.33 -14.03 -10.89
CA LYS A 76 11.45 -12.94 -11.33
C LYS A 76 10.69 -13.31 -12.60
N LEU A 77 11.33 -13.97 -13.54
CA LEU A 77 10.67 -14.47 -14.75
C LEU A 77 9.60 -15.50 -14.42
N LEU A 78 9.90 -16.42 -13.50
CA LEU A 78 8.94 -17.43 -13.03
C LEU A 78 7.70 -16.79 -12.41
N LYS A 79 7.85 -15.77 -11.56
CA LYS A 79 6.73 -15.02 -10.98
C LYS A 79 5.80 -14.45 -12.07
N TYR A 80 6.34 -13.91 -13.14
CA TYR A 80 5.51 -13.42 -14.26
C TYR A 80 4.82 -14.57 -15.00
N GLN A 81 5.51 -15.67 -15.26
CA GLN A 81 4.96 -16.83 -15.97
C GLN A 81 3.85 -17.54 -15.20
N GLU A 82 4.00 -17.63 -13.88
CA GLU A 82 3.02 -18.26 -12.97
C GLU A 82 1.91 -17.32 -12.53
N ASN A 83 1.96 -16.05 -12.93
CA ASN A 83 1.02 -15.02 -12.50
C ASN A 83 1.01 -14.85 -10.97
N ASP A 84 2.20 -14.74 -10.37
CA ASP A 84 2.35 -14.50 -8.94
C ASP A 84 1.49 -13.31 -8.50
N GLU A 85 0.62 -13.56 -7.52
CA GLU A 85 -0.38 -12.58 -7.09
C GLU A 85 0.26 -11.36 -6.44
N GLU A 86 1.28 -11.58 -5.61
CA GLU A 86 1.97 -10.48 -4.95
C GLU A 86 2.69 -9.59 -5.97
N GLU A 87 3.32 -10.19 -6.97
CA GLU A 87 3.99 -9.46 -8.05
C GLU A 87 2.98 -8.66 -8.88
N ALA A 88 1.80 -9.24 -9.16
CA ALA A 88 0.74 -8.54 -9.89
C ALA A 88 0.20 -7.34 -9.10
N LEU A 89 0.02 -7.48 -7.79
CA LEU A 89 -0.39 -6.39 -6.89
C LEU A 89 0.69 -5.30 -6.83
N ARG A 90 1.98 -5.66 -6.73
CA ARG A 90 3.10 -4.70 -6.76
C ARG A 90 3.10 -3.90 -8.06
N ALA A 91 2.94 -4.56 -9.19
CA ALA A 91 2.89 -3.90 -10.49
C ALA A 91 1.66 -2.99 -10.61
N ALA A 92 0.47 -3.49 -10.21
CA ALA A 92 -0.79 -2.76 -10.29
C ALA A 92 -0.90 -1.58 -9.29
N CYS A 93 -0.06 -1.52 -8.26
CA CYS A 93 0.03 -0.42 -7.31
C CYS A 93 1.22 0.52 -7.58
N SER A 94 2.02 0.27 -8.61
CA SER A 94 3.23 1.03 -8.91
C SER A 94 2.92 2.36 -9.60
N ASN A 95 3.11 3.48 -8.90
CA ASN A 95 3.04 4.83 -9.51
C ASN A 95 4.03 5.00 -10.67
N PHE A 96 5.20 4.36 -10.59
CA PHE A 96 6.19 4.40 -11.66
C PHE A 96 5.63 3.79 -12.96
N LEU A 97 5.06 2.58 -12.88
CA LEU A 97 4.46 1.90 -14.05
C LEU A 97 3.22 2.63 -14.58
N MET A 98 2.40 3.21 -13.69
CA MET A 98 1.25 4.05 -14.11
C MET A 98 1.72 5.25 -14.95
N ASN A 99 2.74 5.96 -14.47
CA ASN A 99 3.32 7.11 -15.18
C ASN A 99 3.97 6.69 -16.52
N GLN A 100 4.73 5.59 -16.53
CA GLN A 100 5.34 5.03 -17.74
C GLN A 100 4.28 4.73 -18.80
N ASN A 101 3.16 4.14 -18.39
CA ASN A 101 2.05 3.80 -19.28
C ASN A 101 1.07 4.96 -19.53
N ARG A 102 1.33 6.15 -18.98
CA ARG A 102 0.52 7.37 -19.13
C ARG A 102 -0.94 7.15 -18.75
N VAL A 103 -1.19 6.49 -17.64
CA VAL A 103 -2.51 6.26 -17.08
C VAL A 103 -2.62 6.84 -15.68
N GLU A 104 -3.83 7.24 -15.31
CA GLU A 104 -4.15 7.75 -13.99
C GLU A 104 -4.70 6.61 -13.11
N ALA A 105 -4.07 6.40 -11.95
CA ALA A 105 -4.61 5.47 -10.95
C ALA A 105 -5.70 6.14 -10.12
N LEU A 106 -6.84 5.49 -10.00
CA LEU A 106 -7.97 5.94 -9.19
C LEU A 106 -7.86 5.37 -7.78
N TRP A 107 -7.01 6.00 -6.96
CA TRP A 107 -6.67 5.53 -5.61
C TRP A 107 -7.85 5.45 -4.64
N GLU A 108 -8.96 6.09 -4.94
CA GLU A 108 -10.22 5.96 -4.21
C GLU A 108 -10.86 4.58 -4.36
N THR A 109 -10.54 3.84 -5.41
CA THR A 109 -11.02 2.47 -5.66
C THR A 109 -10.11 1.39 -5.07
N LEU A 110 -8.96 1.78 -4.49
CA LEU A 110 -8.05 0.88 -3.80
C LEU A 110 -8.72 0.30 -2.56
N GLU A 111 -8.72 -1.02 -2.45
CA GLU A 111 -9.05 -1.74 -1.23
C GLU A 111 -7.78 -2.31 -0.62
N TYR A 112 -7.63 -2.14 0.69
CA TYR A 112 -6.48 -2.64 1.43
C TYR A 112 -6.90 -3.12 2.81
N GLU A 113 -6.09 -3.99 3.38
CA GLU A 113 -6.19 -4.45 4.74
C GLU A 113 -4.91 -4.13 5.52
N VAL A 114 -5.00 -4.19 6.85
CA VAL A 114 -3.88 -4.02 7.74
C VAL A 114 -3.69 -5.29 8.55
N GLU A 115 -2.63 -6.03 8.23
CA GLU A 115 -2.21 -7.15 9.06
C GLU A 115 -1.45 -6.63 10.28
N LYS A 116 -1.96 -6.99 11.45
CA LYS A 116 -1.33 -6.63 12.73
C LYS A 116 -0.58 -7.84 13.25
N SER A 117 0.73 -7.75 13.35
CA SER A 117 1.56 -8.81 13.86
C SER A 117 2.34 -8.38 15.10
N GLY A 118 2.47 -9.34 16.01
CA GLY A 118 3.48 -9.47 17.05
C GLY A 118 3.70 -8.32 18.01
N ARG A 119 3.76 -8.69 19.26
CA ARG A 119 4.36 -7.87 20.30
C ARG A 119 5.85 -8.18 20.33
N GLU A 120 6.67 -7.47 19.56
CA GLU A 120 8.11 -7.48 19.80
C GLU A 120 8.40 -6.66 21.07
N GLU A 121 9.03 -7.26 22.05
CA GLU A 121 9.70 -6.52 23.13
C GLU A 121 10.82 -5.71 22.49
N LEU A 122 10.68 -4.40 22.47
CA LEU A 122 11.74 -3.50 22.01
C LEU A 122 12.93 -3.59 22.97
N MET A 123 13.97 -4.29 22.58
CA MET A 123 15.31 -4.09 23.10
C MET A 123 15.85 -2.78 22.49
N GLN A 124 16.05 -1.75 23.39
CA GLN A 124 16.71 -0.46 23.14
C GLN A 124 15.85 0.58 22.39
N GLU A 125 15.57 1.73 22.94
CA GLU A 125 16.19 2.73 23.82
C GLU A 125 15.15 3.44 24.71
N PRO A 126 15.46 3.85 25.92
CA PRO A 126 14.52 4.50 26.80
C PRO A 126 14.50 6.01 26.55
N HIS A 127 13.61 6.50 25.72
CA HIS A 127 13.09 7.84 25.97
C HIS A 127 12.23 7.76 27.22
N ARG A 128 12.72 8.35 28.32
CA ARG A 128 11.97 8.45 29.59
C ARG A 128 10.65 9.17 29.35
N ILE A 129 9.61 8.39 29.16
CA ILE A 129 8.24 8.82 29.22
C ILE A 129 7.77 8.46 30.64
N SER A 130 7.16 9.40 31.34
CA SER A 130 6.71 9.30 32.72
C SER A 130 6.02 7.97 33.05
N ASP A 131 6.28 7.43 34.24
CA ASP A 131 6.06 6.07 34.72
C ASP A 131 4.62 5.54 34.80
N GLN A 132 3.62 6.15 34.19
CA GLN A 132 2.21 5.80 34.45
C GLN A 132 1.29 5.54 33.26
N ALA A 133 1.67 5.80 32.03
CA ALA A 133 0.83 5.53 30.86
C ALA A 133 1.29 4.30 30.06
N ALA A 134 0.39 3.34 29.81
CA ALA A 134 0.67 2.26 28.88
C ALA A 134 0.70 2.82 27.46
N VAL A 135 1.85 2.76 26.80
CA VAL A 135 2.05 3.27 25.43
C VAL A 135 2.22 2.11 24.48
N ILE A 136 1.51 2.14 23.35
CA ILE A 136 1.76 1.26 22.23
C ILE A 136 2.53 2.04 21.17
N VAL A 137 3.65 1.50 20.73
CA VAL A 137 4.38 1.97 19.57
C VAL A 137 3.96 1.14 18.36
N ILE A 138 3.37 1.79 17.36
CA ILE A 138 2.94 1.14 16.13
C ILE A 138 3.96 1.44 15.04
N ARG A 139 4.54 0.38 14.46
CA ARG A 139 5.39 0.46 13.28
C ARG A 139 4.58 0.15 12.05
N ILE A 140 4.47 1.11 11.13
CA ILE A 140 3.71 0.94 9.90
C ILE A 140 4.65 0.57 8.77
N ARG A 141 4.34 -0.53 8.06
CA ARG A 141 5.01 -0.96 6.84
C ARG A 141 4.07 -0.81 5.65
N ASN A 142 4.51 -0.06 4.65
CA ASN A 142 3.77 0.21 3.41
C ASN A 142 4.64 -0.18 2.20
N GLU A 143 4.93 -1.46 2.06
CA GLU A 143 5.87 -2.00 1.07
C GLU A 143 5.40 -1.83 -0.38
N TYR A 144 4.10 -1.64 -0.59
CA TYR A 144 3.49 -1.39 -1.90
C TYR A 144 3.48 0.09 -2.28
N GLY A 145 3.89 0.99 -1.40
CA GLY A 145 3.88 2.43 -1.68
C GLY A 145 2.50 3.03 -1.85
N LEU A 146 1.48 2.46 -1.20
CA LEU A 146 0.11 2.91 -1.31
C LEU A 146 -0.03 4.34 -0.77
N PRO A 147 -0.71 5.26 -1.46
CA PRO A 147 -0.82 6.66 -1.05
C PRO A 147 -1.85 6.88 0.07
N ILE A 148 -1.76 6.09 1.13
CA ILE A 148 -2.65 6.12 2.29
C ILE A 148 -2.20 7.23 3.24
N ARG A 149 -3.15 8.00 3.75
CA ARG A 149 -2.90 9.07 4.72
C ARG A 149 -3.06 8.53 6.15
N PHE A 150 -2.25 9.04 7.09
CA PHE A 150 -2.33 8.69 8.51
C PHE A 150 -3.75 8.80 9.08
N GLY A 151 -4.45 9.90 8.77
CA GLY A 151 -5.81 10.12 9.28
C GLY A 151 -6.80 9.04 8.83
N ARG A 152 -6.71 8.58 7.58
CA ARG A 152 -7.57 7.51 7.05
C ARG A 152 -7.24 6.16 7.69
N LEU A 153 -5.94 5.84 7.78
CA LEU A 153 -5.48 4.60 8.40
C LEU A 153 -5.93 4.52 9.85
N LEU A 154 -5.64 5.56 10.65
CA LEU A 154 -5.98 5.58 12.07
C LEU A 154 -7.48 5.53 12.32
N ALA A 155 -8.28 6.25 11.55
CA ALA A 155 -9.75 6.22 11.69
C ALA A 155 -10.30 4.81 11.43
N GLY A 156 -9.81 4.13 10.36
CA GLY A 156 -10.20 2.77 10.02
C GLY A 156 -9.77 1.76 11.08
N GLU A 157 -8.49 1.76 11.45
CA GLU A 157 -7.94 0.75 12.35
C GLU A 157 -8.36 0.89 13.82
N LEU A 158 -8.69 2.10 14.25
CA LEU A 158 -9.19 2.37 15.61
C LEU A 158 -10.73 2.35 15.68
N GLY A 159 -11.44 2.24 14.55
CA GLY A 159 -12.90 2.24 14.49
C GLY A 159 -13.53 3.55 14.97
N ILE A 160 -12.84 4.70 14.80
CA ILE A 160 -13.30 6.00 15.27
C ILE A 160 -13.38 7.02 14.13
N SER A 161 -14.17 8.08 14.35
CA SER A 161 -14.30 9.16 13.35
C SER A 161 -12.99 9.93 13.13
N GLY A 162 -12.79 10.47 11.93
CA GLY A 162 -11.63 11.31 11.64
C GLY A 162 -11.53 12.55 12.56
N GLY A 163 -12.67 13.09 13.01
CA GLY A 163 -12.71 14.17 14.01
C GLY A 163 -12.13 13.73 15.35
N LYS A 164 -12.48 12.53 15.82
CA LYS A 164 -11.94 11.97 17.06
C LYS A 164 -10.44 11.72 16.93
N VAL A 165 -9.96 11.17 15.79
CA VAL A 165 -8.51 11.01 15.53
C VAL A 165 -7.80 12.37 15.63
N LYS A 166 -8.37 13.42 15.02
CA LYS A 166 -7.80 14.77 15.08
C LYS A 166 -7.68 15.26 16.53
N THR A 167 -8.72 15.13 17.33
CA THR A 167 -8.69 15.50 18.76
C THR A 167 -7.61 14.73 19.52
N LEU A 168 -7.49 13.41 19.31
CA LEU A 168 -6.48 12.59 19.96
C LEU A 168 -5.03 13.01 19.60
N VAL A 169 -4.80 13.46 18.37
CA VAL A 169 -3.50 14.00 17.97
C VAL A 169 -3.26 15.38 18.59
N GLU A 170 -4.24 16.27 18.56
CA GLU A 170 -4.15 17.63 19.15
C GLU A 170 -3.92 17.61 20.66
N THR A 171 -4.50 16.63 21.36
CA THR A 171 -4.32 16.43 22.81
C THR A 171 -3.08 15.60 23.17
N GLY A 172 -2.27 15.19 22.18
CA GLY A 172 -1.03 14.42 22.39
C GLY A 172 -1.24 12.94 22.76
N LYS A 173 -2.47 12.45 22.73
CA LYS A 173 -2.82 11.04 22.99
C LYS A 173 -2.40 10.11 21.84
N ILE A 174 -2.31 10.64 20.64
CA ILE A 174 -1.66 10.01 19.48
C ILE A 174 -0.54 10.93 19.05
N ARG A 175 0.68 10.40 18.97
CA ARG A 175 1.82 11.13 18.43
C ARG A 175 2.22 10.55 17.09
N LEU A 176 2.15 11.38 16.07
CA LEU A 176 2.65 11.06 14.74
C LEU A 176 4.19 11.22 14.70
N PRO A 177 4.86 10.60 13.72
CA PRO A 177 6.28 10.84 13.47
C PRO A 177 6.58 12.33 13.28
N GLU A 178 7.79 12.73 13.61
CA GLU A 178 8.23 14.13 13.48
C GLU A 178 8.00 14.66 12.06
N GLY A 179 7.47 15.88 11.96
CA GLY A 179 7.15 16.52 10.67
C GLY A 179 5.94 15.97 9.94
N MET A 180 5.25 14.94 10.48
CA MET A 180 4.07 14.36 9.84
C MET A 180 2.77 14.90 10.41
N THR A 181 1.73 14.90 9.57
CA THR A 181 0.37 15.31 9.91
C THR A 181 -0.62 14.22 9.52
N LEU A 182 -1.88 14.31 9.94
CA LEU A 182 -2.94 13.40 9.52
C LEU A 182 -3.19 13.38 7.99
N LYS A 183 -2.80 14.45 7.30
CA LYS A 183 -2.88 14.56 5.83
C LYS A 183 -1.66 13.97 5.12
N SER A 184 -0.56 13.74 5.83
CA SER A 184 0.65 13.15 5.26
C SER A 184 0.41 11.73 4.80
N LYS A 185 0.98 11.38 3.64
CA LYS A 185 0.99 10.00 3.14
C LYS A 185 2.04 9.19 3.89
N ILE A 186 1.75 7.93 4.11
CA ILE A 186 2.67 6.98 4.75
C ILE A 186 3.75 6.61 3.75
N SER A 187 5.02 6.82 4.11
CA SER A 187 6.15 6.54 3.22
C SER A 187 6.41 5.03 3.07
N VAL A 188 6.94 4.63 1.91
CA VAL A 188 7.36 3.24 1.63
C VAL A 188 8.55 2.81 2.49
N THR A 189 9.47 3.73 2.76
CA THR A 189 10.79 3.44 3.31
C THR A 189 10.92 3.64 4.82
N ALA A 190 9.93 4.26 5.45
CA ALA A 190 10.01 4.53 6.87
C ALA A 190 9.28 3.42 7.66
N GLN A 191 10.01 2.78 8.55
CA GLN A 191 9.40 2.23 9.75
C GLN A 191 8.82 3.41 10.52
N THR A 192 7.61 3.80 10.14
CA THR A 192 6.98 4.99 10.67
C THR A 192 6.43 4.63 12.04
N GLY A 193 7.14 5.00 13.10
CA GLY A 193 6.71 4.78 14.47
C GLY A 193 5.67 5.82 14.87
N LEU A 194 4.53 5.35 15.29
CA LEU A 194 3.44 6.17 15.84
C LEU A 194 3.21 5.70 17.28
N CYS A 195 3.04 6.60 18.22
CA CYS A 195 2.75 6.27 19.62
C CYS A 195 1.29 6.53 19.95
N ILE A 196 0.63 5.54 20.55
CA ILE A 196 -0.75 5.67 21.05
C ILE A 196 -0.75 5.43 22.57
N TYR A 197 -1.35 6.34 23.34
CA TYR A 197 -1.54 6.21 24.76
C TYR A 197 -2.87 5.50 25.04
N LEU A 198 -2.83 4.32 25.72
CA LEU A 198 -3.97 3.42 25.85
C LEU A 198 -5.03 3.88 26.86
N GLU A 199 -4.68 4.70 27.84
CA GLU A 199 -5.59 5.10 28.93
C GLU A 199 -6.87 5.80 28.44
N ASP A 200 -6.86 6.24 27.18
CA ASP A 200 -7.90 7.08 26.62
C ASP A 200 -8.77 6.42 25.53
N LEU A 201 -8.50 5.15 25.20
CA LEU A 201 -9.31 4.40 24.25
C LEU A 201 -10.48 3.65 24.91
N GLY A 202 -10.50 3.57 26.24
CA GLY A 202 -11.44 2.79 27.03
C GLY A 202 -12.73 3.50 27.46
N GLY A 203 -12.99 4.69 26.98
CA GLY A 203 -14.17 5.47 27.35
C GLY A 203 -15.24 5.56 26.28
N THR A 204 -15.88 4.44 25.92
CA THR A 204 -17.20 4.46 25.25
C THR A 204 -18.15 3.58 26.04
N GLY A 205 -18.81 4.19 27.05
CA GLY A 205 -20.10 3.75 27.52
C GLY A 205 -21.19 4.37 26.65
#